data_90369647d6c9da681e990d5a4a9e5f9a
#
_entry.id   90369647d6c9da681e990d5a4a9e5f9a
#
_cell.length_a   1.000
_cell.length_b   1.000
_cell.length_c   1.000
_cell.angle_alpha   90.00
_cell.angle_beta   90.00
_cell.angle_gamma   90.00
#
_symmetry.space_group_name_H-M   'P 1'
#
loop_
_entity.id
_entity.type
_entity.pdbx_description
1 polymer ?
#
loop_
_entity_poly.entity_id
_entity_poly.type
_entity_poly.pdbx_seq_one_letter_code
_entity_poly.pdbx_strand_id
1 'polypeptide(L)'
;MLSTILYGTRISLAVGLAAVLLAAVLGVTLGLLSGYIGGRLDAFIMRLADVQLSFPAILIALLIDGFARVALPPETHDSLAIPVLILAIGIAGWVQYARTVRGSVLVEKNKEYVQAARVIGRHPLAIMLRHVLPNVMGPVLVIATIHIATAIITEATLSFLGVGVPATQPSLGTLIRVGNDFLFSGEWWITVFPGIALVVLVLSVNLLGDWLRDALNPKLR
;
A
#
# COMPACT_ATOMS: atom_id res chain seq x y z
N MET A 1 -25.67 -11.63 -8.75
CA MET A 1 -24.82 -11.71 -7.55
C MET A 1 -23.40 -12.20 -7.85
N LEU A 2 -23.18 -13.36 -8.44
CA LEU A 2 -21.83 -13.86 -8.74
C LEU A 2 -21.03 -12.90 -9.65
N SER A 3 -21.62 -12.41 -10.74
CA SER A 3 -20.96 -11.44 -11.63
C SER A 3 -20.58 -10.14 -10.91
N THR A 4 -21.42 -9.66 -10.00
CA THR A 4 -21.16 -8.44 -9.21
C THR A 4 -20.01 -8.66 -8.23
N ILE A 5 -19.94 -9.84 -7.60
CA ILE A 5 -18.84 -10.22 -6.70
C ILE A 5 -17.52 -10.30 -7.48
N LEU A 6 -17.51 -10.94 -8.65
CA LEU A 6 -16.31 -11.03 -9.49
C LEU A 6 -15.84 -9.64 -9.96
N TYR A 7 -16.76 -8.76 -10.32
CA TYR A 7 -16.45 -7.38 -10.66
C TYR A 7 -15.88 -6.62 -9.45
N GLY A 8 -16.51 -6.74 -8.28
CA GLY A 8 -16.05 -6.15 -7.03
C GLY A 8 -14.66 -6.63 -6.62
N THR A 9 -14.39 -7.94 -6.78
CA THR A 9 -13.07 -8.53 -6.53
C THR A 9 -11.99 -7.88 -7.41
N ARG A 10 -12.28 -7.65 -8.70
CA ARG A 10 -11.36 -6.99 -9.62
C ARG A 10 -11.05 -5.57 -9.17
N ILE A 11 -12.07 -4.81 -8.72
CA ILE A 11 -11.87 -3.43 -8.25
C ILE A 11 -11.04 -3.42 -6.96
N SER A 12 -11.42 -4.21 -5.95
CA SER A 12 -10.67 -4.28 -4.67
C SER A 12 -9.22 -4.68 -4.89
N LEU A 13 -8.96 -5.65 -5.78
CA LEU A 13 -7.59 -6.06 -6.11
C LEU A 13 -6.81 -4.96 -6.83
N ALA A 14 -7.43 -4.29 -7.81
CA ALA A 14 -6.78 -3.21 -8.57
C ALA A 14 -6.42 -2.02 -7.66
N VAL A 15 -7.35 -1.60 -6.79
CA VAL A 15 -7.12 -0.52 -5.82
C VAL A 15 -6.01 -0.92 -4.84
N GLY A 16 -6.07 -2.13 -4.28
CA GLY A 16 -5.05 -2.63 -3.36
C GLY A 16 -3.65 -2.65 -3.98
N LEU A 17 -3.52 -3.21 -5.20
CA LEU A 17 -2.25 -3.24 -5.93
C LEU A 17 -1.72 -1.84 -6.26
N ALA A 18 -2.58 -0.94 -6.74
CA ALA A 18 -2.18 0.43 -7.07
C ALA A 18 -1.75 1.22 -5.82
N ALA A 19 -2.47 1.08 -4.71
CA ALA A 19 -2.12 1.71 -3.44
C ALA A 19 -0.77 1.20 -2.89
N VAL A 20 -0.53 -0.11 -2.96
CA VAL A 20 0.75 -0.71 -2.53
C VAL A 20 1.90 -0.25 -3.42
N LEU A 21 1.69 -0.18 -4.74
CA LEU A 21 2.71 0.34 -5.66
C LEU A 21 3.06 1.79 -5.32
N LEU A 22 2.07 2.64 -5.07
CA LEU A 22 2.28 4.03 -4.66
C LEU A 22 3.04 4.11 -3.33
N ALA A 23 2.62 3.34 -2.31
CA ALA A 23 3.29 3.29 -1.01
C ALA A 23 4.74 2.81 -1.13
N ALA A 24 4.99 1.78 -1.95
CA ALA A 24 6.32 1.26 -2.19
C ALA A 24 7.21 2.29 -2.91
N VAL A 25 6.72 2.93 -3.98
CA VAL A 25 7.48 3.95 -4.71
C VAL A 25 7.86 5.12 -3.80
N LEU A 26 6.90 5.66 -3.03
CA LEU A 26 7.14 6.74 -2.09
C LEU A 26 8.10 6.31 -0.98
N GLY A 27 7.84 5.17 -0.35
CA GLY A 27 8.62 4.70 0.78
C GLY A 27 10.04 4.27 0.37
N VAL A 28 10.22 3.57 -0.75
CA VAL A 28 11.54 3.21 -1.27
C VAL A 28 12.35 4.46 -1.59
N THR A 29 11.75 5.44 -2.27
CA THR A 29 12.43 6.68 -2.62
C THR A 29 12.88 7.45 -1.38
N LEU A 30 11.96 7.67 -0.44
CA LEU A 30 12.25 8.41 0.80
C LEU A 30 13.21 7.63 1.70
N GLY A 31 13.08 6.31 1.81
CA GLY A 31 13.98 5.46 2.59
C GLY A 31 15.40 5.42 2.01
N LEU A 32 15.51 5.36 0.67
CA LEU A 32 16.80 5.38 -0.03
C LEU A 32 17.51 6.72 0.18
N LEU A 33 16.81 7.83 0.02
CA LEU A 33 17.33 9.19 0.26
C LEU A 33 17.76 9.37 1.73
N SER A 34 16.90 9.00 2.65
CA SER A 34 17.13 9.05 4.11
C SER A 34 18.37 8.23 4.51
N GLY A 35 18.43 6.95 4.13
CA GLY A 35 19.51 6.05 4.48
C GLY A 35 20.87 6.40 3.84
N TYR A 36 20.85 6.85 2.56
CA TYR A 36 22.08 7.13 1.82
C TYR A 36 22.69 8.49 2.19
N ILE A 37 21.88 9.56 2.14
CA ILE A 37 22.34 10.93 2.42
C ILE A 37 22.57 11.13 3.93
N GLY A 38 21.61 10.69 4.76
CA GLY A 38 21.69 10.83 6.20
C GLY A 38 21.50 12.27 6.72
N GLY A 39 22.01 12.54 7.92
CA GLY A 39 22.03 13.89 8.51
C GLY A 39 20.63 14.50 8.70
N ARG A 40 20.49 15.78 8.36
CA ARG A 40 19.24 16.54 8.54
C ARG A 40 18.07 16.01 7.70
N LEU A 41 18.36 15.50 6.49
CA LEU A 41 17.34 14.93 5.61
C LEU A 41 16.76 13.64 6.21
N ASP A 42 17.63 12.78 6.72
CA ASP A 42 17.21 11.57 7.44
C ASP A 42 16.35 11.91 8.65
N ALA A 43 16.80 12.85 9.48
CA ALA A 43 16.06 13.29 10.66
C ALA A 43 14.67 13.85 10.30
N PHE A 44 14.57 14.62 9.22
CA PHE A 44 13.30 15.19 8.77
C PHE A 44 12.33 14.10 8.26
N ILE A 45 12.80 13.22 7.37
CA ILE A 45 11.95 12.13 6.81
C ILE A 45 11.47 11.19 7.92
N MET A 46 12.36 10.82 8.84
CA MET A 46 12.00 9.93 9.95
C MET A 46 11.06 10.61 10.95
N ARG A 47 11.22 11.91 11.21
CA ARG A 47 10.29 12.65 12.06
C ARG A 47 8.89 12.71 11.43
N LEU A 48 8.81 12.93 10.12
CA LEU A 48 7.52 12.88 9.41
C LEU A 48 6.89 11.48 9.52
N ALA A 49 7.70 10.44 9.36
CA ALA A 49 7.25 9.06 9.53
C ALA A 49 6.76 8.77 10.96
N ASP A 50 7.45 9.29 11.99
CA ASP A 50 7.05 9.13 13.39
C ASP A 50 5.73 9.83 13.70
N VAL A 51 5.55 11.04 13.19
CA VAL A 51 4.28 11.79 13.33
C VAL A 51 3.14 11.02 12.65
N GLN A 52 3.35 10.51 11.45
CA GLN A 52 2.32 9.76 10.75
C GLN A 52 1.94 8.47 11.50
N LEU A 53 2.90 7.74 12.06
CA LEU A 53 2.63 6.51 12.83
C LEU A 53 1.93 6.77 14.17
N SER A 54 1.90 8.01 14.64
CA SER A 54 1.13 8.39 15.83
C SER A 54 -0.39 8.38 15.57
N PHE A 55 -0.81 8.35 14.32
CA PHE A 55 -2.21 8.29 13.91
C PHE A 55 -2.53 6.91 13.30
N PRO A 56 -3.71 6.34 13.62
CA PRO A 56 -4.19 5.15 12.93
C PRO A 56 -4.29 5.37 11.41
N ALA A 57 -3.76 4.43 10.61
CA ALA A 57 -3.71 4.56 9.14
C ALA A 57 -5.09 4.83 8.51
N ILE A 58 -6.14 4.22 9.07
CA ILE A 58 -7.51 4.42 8.61
C ILE A 58 -7.98 5.86 8.80
N LEU A 59 -7.58 6.52 9.90
CA LEU A 59 -7.94 7.92 10.13
C LEU A 59 -7.23 8.86 9.16
N ILE A 60 -5.99 8.55 8.79
CA ILE A 60 -5.26 9.30 7.77
C ILE A 60 -5.96 9.16 6.41
N ALA A 61 -6.38 7.94 6.05
CA ALA A 61 -7.10 7.70 4.81
C ALA A 61 -8.46 8.43 4.77
N LEU A 62 -9.22 8.40 5.88
CA LEU A 62 -10.46 9.16 6.03
C LEU A 62 -10.25 10.67 5.92
N LEU A 63 -9.18 11.18 6.51
CA LEU A 63 -8.85 12.61 6.44
C LEU A 63 -8.51 13.05 5.01
N ILE A 64 -7.74 12.24 4.28
CA ILE A 64 -7.40 12.52 2.88
C ILE A 64 -8.64 12.51 2.00
N ASP A 65 -9.53 11.51 2.14
CA ASP A 65 -10.79 11.46 1.40
C ASP A 65 -11.71 12.63 1.77
N GLY A 66 -11.85 12.92 3.06
CA GLY A 66 -12.66 14.06 3.52
C GLY A 66 -12.16 15.40 2.99
N PHE A 67 -10.82 15.60 2.96
CA PHE A 67 -10.22 16.78 2.35
C PHE A 67 -10.47 16.84 0.83
N ALA A 68 -10.34 15.71 0.15
CA ALA A 68 -10.61 15.64 -1.29
C ALA A 68 -12.07 15.99 -1.62
N ARG A 69 -13.03 15.54 -0.82
CA ARG A 69 -14.45 15.87 -0.99
C ARG A 69 -14.75 17.36 -0.79
N VAL A 70 -14.00 18.04 0.06
CA VAL A 70 -14.15 19.50 0.26
C VAL A 70 -13.46 20.29 -0.83
N ALA A 71 -12.28 19.81 -1.30
CA ALA A 71 -11.45 20.51 -2.25
C ALA A 71 -11.88 20.32 -3.72
N LEU A 72 -12.57 19.21 -4.03
CA LEU A 72 -13.00 18.86 -5.39
C LEU A 72 -14.47 19.23 -5.64
N PRO A 73 -14.84 19.62 -6.89
CA PRO A 73 -16.23 19.85 -7.26
C PRO A 73 -17.07 18.58 -7.10
N PRO A 74 -18.34 18.68 -6.61
CA PRO A 74 -19.20 17.52 -6.40
C PRO A 74 -19.37 16.60 -7.63
N GLU A 75 -19.38 17.18 -8.82
CA GLU A 75 -19.55 16.45 -10.08
C GLU A 75 -18.39 15.50 -10.38
N THR A 76 -17.21 15.73 -9.77
CA THR A 76 -16.01 14.91 -9.98
C THR A 76 -15.81 13.85 -8.90
N HIS A 77 -16.61 13.84 -7.83
CA HIS A 77 -16.40 12.94 -6.70
C HIS A 77 -16.42 11.47 -7.12
N ASP A 78 -17.41 11.05 -7.90
CA ASP A 78 -17.52 9.65 -8.34
C ASP A 78 -16.38 9.23 -9.28
N SER A 79 -15.95 10.12 -10.16
CA SER A 79 -14.87 9.82 -11.12
C SER A 79 -13.48 9.79 -10.47
N LEU A 80 -13.29 10.57 -9.41
CA LEU A 80 -12.02 10.66 -8.69
C LEU A 80 -11.97 9.81 -7.41
N ALA A 81 -13.06 9.15 -7.02
CA ALA A 81 -13.12 8.37 -5.80
C ALA A 81 -12.03 7.27 -5.75
N ILE A 82 -11.85 6.50 -6.80
CA ILE A 82 -10.82 5.45 -6.88
C ILE A 82 -9.40 6.03 -6.82
N PRO A 83 -9.01 7.05 -7.62
CA PRO A 83 -7.72 7.73 -7.47
C PRO A 83 -7.46 8.29 -6.06
N VAL A 84 -8.46 8.96 -5.46
CA VAL A 84 -8.35 9.50 -4.10
C VAL A 84 -8.13 8.38 -3.07
N LEU A 85 -8.86 7.28 -3.21
CA LEU A 85 -8.71 6.11 -2.34
C LEU A 85 -7.31 5.47 -2.46
N ILE A 86 -6.80 5.34 -3.67
CA ILE A 86 -5.43 4.86 -3.93
C ILE A 86 -4.40 5.79 -3.27
N LEU A 87 -4.56 7.10 -3.42
CA LEU A 87 -3.70 8.10 -2.77
C LEU A 87 -3.79 7.99 -1.24
N ALA A 88 -4.99 7.87 -0.69
CA ALA A 88 -5.21 7.80 0.75
C ALA A 88 -4.53 6.57 1.37
N ILE A 89 -4.74 5.38 0.80
CA ILE A 89 -4.14 4.14 1.28
C ILE A 89 -2.62 4.14 1.03
N GLY A 90 -2.18 4.61 -0.13
CA GLY A 90 -0.76 4.67 -0.50
C GLY A 90 0.04 5.61 0.40
N ILE A 91 -0.50 6.82 0.68
CA ILE A 91 0.11 7.77 1.60
C ILE A 91 0.07 7.24 3.05
N ALA A 92 -0.94 6.49 3.45
CA ALA A 92 -0.95 5.88 4.77
C ALA A 92 0.13 4.78 4.93
N GLY A 93 0.51 4.11 3.84
CA GLY A 93 1.37 2.92 3.86
C GLY A 93 2.87 3.13 3.62
N TRP A 94 3.35 4.30 3.14
CA TRP A 94 4.74 4.50 2.72
C TRP A 94 5.78 4.32 3.82
N VAL A 95 5.41 4.60 5.08
CA VAL A 95 6.35 4.63 6.22
C VAL A 95 7.02 3.28 6.46
N GLN A 96 6.29 2.17 6.30
CA GLN A 96 6.83 0.82 6.49
C GLN A 96 7.98 0.55 5.50
N TYR A 97 7.78 0.92 4.22
CA TYR A 97 8.80 0.80 3.19
C TYR A 97 9.98 1.71 3.47
N ALA A 98 9.73 2.98 3.81
CA ALA A 98 10.80 3.96 4.08
C ALA A 98 11.71 3.51 5.21
N ARG A 99 11.18 3.03 6.32
CA ARG A 99 11.97 2.54 7.46
C ARG A 99 12.76 1.30 7.11
N THR A 100 12.16 0.35 6.42
CA THR A 100 12.83 -0.90 6.02
C THR A 100 13.95 -0.62 5.03
N VAL A 101 13.70 0.18 4.00
CA VAL A 101 14.70 0.55 3.01
C VAL A 101 15.82 1.35 3.66
N ARG A 102 15.51 2.34 4.50
CA ARG A 102 16.51 3.09 5.25
C ARG A 102 17.43 2.17 6.04
N GLY A 103 16.85 1.22 6.81
CA GLY A 103 17.64 0.26 7.58
C GLY A 103 18.57 -0.56 6.72
N SER A 104 18.08 -1.09 5.60
CA SER A 104 18.88 -1.85 4.64
C SER A 104 19.96 -1.00 3.97
N VAL A 105 19.66 0.25 3.61
CA VAL A 105 20.61 1.19 2.99
C VAL A 105 21.74 1.57 3.94
N LEU A 106 21.48 1.74 5.24
CA LEU A 106 22.50 2.04 6.24
C LEU A 106 23.56 0.94 6.33
N VAL A 107 23.17 -0.32 6.14
CA VAL A 107 24.08 -1.45 6.06
C VAL A 107 24.79 -1.48 4.70
N GLU A 108 24.01 -1.40 3.62
CA GLU A 108 24.49 -1.63 2.25
C GLU A 108 25.49 -0.56 1.78
N LYS A 109 25.29 0.71 2.18
CA LYS A 109 26.17 1.82 1.76
C LYS A 109 27.61 1.71 2.31
N ASN A 110 27.84 0.86 3.30
CA ASN A 110 29.15 0.64 3.91
C ASN A 110 29.89 -0.57 3.35
N LYS A 111 29.29 -1.32 2.44
CA LYS A 111 29.93 -2.47 1.79
C LYS A 111 31.04 -2.06 0.84
N GLU A 112 32.04 -2.94 0.67
CA GLU A 112 33.25 -2.69 -0.11
C GLU A 112 32.99 -2.25 -1.55
N TYR A 113 32.03 -2.88 -2.24
CA TYR A 113 31.71 -2.53 -3.62
C TYR A 113 31.11 -1.12 -3.76
N VAL A 114 30.38 -0.62 -2.72
CA VAL A 114 29.89 0.76 -2.70
C VAL A 114 31.04 1.73 -2.45
N GLN A 115 31.96 1.38 -1.55
CA GLN A 115 33.16 2.17 -1.29
C GLN A 115 34.04 2.24 -2.54
N ALA A 116 34.26 1.12 -3.22
CA ALA A 116 35.00 1.08 -4.48
C ALA A 116 34.36 1.99 -5.54
N ALA A 117 33.02 1.97 -5.68
CA ALA A 117 32.32 2.84 -6.61
C ALA A 117 32.50 4.35 -6.29
N ARG A 118 32.63 4.71 -5.01
CA ARG A 118 32.95 6.08 -4.58
C ARG A 118 34.38 6.48 -4.93
N VAL A 119 35.37 5.58 -4.70
CA VAL A 119 36.78 5.83 -5.01
C VAL A 119 36.98 6.04 -6.53
N ILE A 120 36.26 5.31 -7.38
CA ILE A 120 36.28 5.47 -8.84
C ILE A 120 35.58 6.79 -9.28
N GLY A 121 35.00 7.56 -8.37
CA GLY A 121 34.35 8.84 -8.69
C GLY A 121 32.93 8.72 -9.28
N ARG A 122 32.21 7.60 -9.07
CA ARG A 122 30.83 7.45 -9.54
C ARG A 122 29.90 8.45 -8.86
N HIS A 123 29.02 9.05 -9.65
CA HIS A 123 28.03 10.00 -9.12
C HIS A 123 27.13 9.33 -8.05
N PRO A 124 26.83 9.99 -6.90
CA PRO A 124 26.06 9.42 -5.80
C PRO A 124 24.71 8.83 -6.23
N LEU A 125 23.99 9.49 -7.12
CA LEU A 125 22.71 9.00 -7.64
C LEU A 125 22.86 7.69 -8.40
N ALA A 126 23.95 7.55 -9.19
CA ALA A 126 24.24 6.31 -9.90
C ALA A 126 24.58 5.16 -8.92
N ILE A 127 25.28 5.46 -7.83
CA ILE A 127 25.56 4.50 -6.76
C ILE A 127 24.26 4.07 -6.10
N MET A 128 23.38 5.02 -5.73
CA MET A 128 22.09 4.72 -5.12
C MET A 128 21.24 3.81 -6.00
N LEU A 129 21.06 4.14 -7.28
CA LEU A 129 20.13 3.45 -8.17
C LEU A 129 20.67 2.13 -8.71
N ARG A 130 21.99 2.04 -9.00
CA ARG A 130 22.58 0.87 -9.65
C ARG A 130 23.27 -0.11 -8.70
N HIS A 131 23.70 0.36 -7.52
CA HIS A 131 24.46 -0.48 -6.59
C HIS A 131 23.69 -0.74 -5.29
N VAL A 132 23.02 0.26 -4.72
CA VAL A 132 22.32 0.13 -3.43
C VAL A 132 20.91 -0.38 -3.63
N LEU A 133 20.10 0.29 -4.48
CA LEU A 133 18.69 -0.03 -4.66
C LEU A 133 18.41 -1.50 -5.01
N PRO A 134 19.11 -2.15 -5.97
CA PRO A 134 18.82 -3.55 -6.29
C PRO A 134 19.05 -4.50 -5.10
N ASN A 135 20.04 -4.19 -4.26
CA ASN A 135 20.40 -5.03 -3.11
C ASN A 135 19.47 -4.85 -1.89
N VAL A 136 18.69 -3.78 -1.84
CA VAL A 136 17.72 -3.54 -0.77
C VAL A 136 16.27 -3.89 -1.16
N MET A 137 16.04 -4.37 -2.39
CA MET A 137 14.69 -4.69 -2.87
C MET A 137 14.10 -5.97 -2.25
N GLY A 138 14.92 -6.91 -1.79
CA GLY A 138 14.43 -8.15 -1.19
C GLY A 138 13.42 -7.93 -0.06
N PRO A 139 13.76 -7.20 0.99
CA PRO A 139 12.81 -6.85 2.07
C PRO A 139 11.59 -6.06 1.59
N VAL A 140 11.74 -5.22 0.56
CA VAL A 140 10.62 -4.43 -0.02
C VAL A 140 9.57 -5.37 -0.63
N LEU A 141 10.00 -6.37 -1.41
CA LEU A 141 9.09 -7.33 -2.02
C LEU A 141 8.32 -8.13 -0.96
N VAL A 142 9.00 -8.54 0.11
CA VAL A 142 8.35 -9.24 1.23
C VAL A 142 7.28 -8.38 1.91
N ILE A 143 7.57 -7.10 2.17
CA ILE A 143 6.56 -6.19 2.77
C ILE A 143 5.41 -5.94 1.79
N ALA A 144 5.71 -5.81 0.49
CA ALA A 144 4.69 -5.55 -0.52
C ALA A 144 3.63 -6.68 -0.56
N THR A 145 4.04 -7.93 -0.45
CA THR A 145 3.09 -9.06 -0.45
C THR A 145 2.12 -9.02 0.73
N ILE A 146 2.62 -8.75 1.93
CA ILE A 146 1.79 -8.59 3.14
C ILE A 146 0.90 -7.34 3.03
N HIS A 147 1.46 -6.26 2.49
CA HIS A 147 0.76 -4.98 2.38
C HIS A 147 -0.40 -5.02 1.37
N ILE A 148 -0.35 -5.87 0.33
CA ILE A 148 -1.48 -6.04 -0.61
C ILE A 148 -2.72 -6.51 0.13
N ALA A 149 -2.61 -7.52 0.98
CA ALA A 149 -3.74 -8.03 1.75
C ALA A 149 -4.31 -6.96 2.70
N THR A 150 -3.45 -6.24 3.42
CA THR A 150 -3.88 -5.15 4.31
C THR A 150 -4.47 -3.97 3.56
N ALA A 151 -3.98 -3.63 2.37
CA ALA A 151 -4.53 -2.59 1.52
C ALA A 151 -5.93 -2.94 1.01
N ILE A 152 -6.17 -4.21 0.61
CA ILE A 152 -7.51 -4.70 0.23
C ILE A 152 -8.48 -4.60 1.40
N ILE A 153 -8.07 -5.01 2.60
CA ILE A 153 -8.91 -4.89 3.81
C ILE A 153 -9.21 -3.42 4.11
N THR A 154 -8.21 -2.54 4.00
CA THR A 154 -8.38 -1.09 4.24
C THR A 154 -9.33 -0.48 3.21
N GLU A 155 -9.18 -0.83 1.92
CA GLU A 155 -10.12 -0.42 0.86
C GLU A 155 -11.55 -0.87 1.21
N ALA A 156 -11.72 -2.15 1.52
CA ALA A 156 -13.03 -2.70 1.83
C ALA A 156 -13.66 -2.02 3.06
N THR A 157 -12.86 -1.70 4.08
CA THR A 157 -13.33 -0.99 5.28
C THR A 157 -13.74 0.44 4.95
N LEU A 158 -12.95 1.19 4.18
CA LEU A 158 -13.28 2.55 3.76
C LEU A 158 -14.55 2.57 2.88
N SER A 159 -14.65 1.64 1.94
CA SER A 159 -15.84 1.49 1.09
C SER A 159 -17.08 1.08 1.88
N PHE A 160 -16.94 0.23 2.89
CA PHE A 160 -18.00 -0.13 3.83
C PHE A 160 -18.47 1.09 4.64
N LEU A 161 -17.56 1.95 5.09
CA LEU A 161 -17.87 3.20 5.78
C LEU A 161 -18.47 4.28 4.86
N GLY A 162 -18.52 4.05 3.56
CA GLY A 162 -19.08 4.97 2.57
C GLY A 162 -18.13 6.05 2.08
N VAL A 163 -16.86 5.88 2.36
CA VAL A 163 -15.78 6.83 2.05
C VAL A 163 -14.80 6.24 1.02
N GLY A 164 -15.25 5.29 0.24
CA GLY A 164 -14.41 4.57 -0.72
C GLY A 164 -15.00 4.60 -2.12
N VAL A 165 -15.04 3.41 -2.71
CA VAL A 165 -15.51 3.21 -4.08
C VAL A 165 -17.01 3.49 -4.18
N PRO A 166 -17.47 4.27 -5.19
CA PRO A 166 -18.89 4.61 -5.35
C PRO A 166 -19.74 3.38 -5.74
N ALA A 167 -21.02 3.43 -5.43
CA ALA A 167 -21.96 2.35 -5.76
C ALA A 167 -22.10 2.07 -7.27
N THR A 168 -21.71 3.03 -8.11
CA THR A 168 -21.67 2.89 -9.57
C THR A 168 -20.59 1.92 -10.06
N GLN A 169 -19.55 1.71 -9.26
CA GLN A 169 -18.44 0.78 -9.52
C GLN A 169 -18.15 -0.04 -8.26
N PRO A 170 -19.04 -0.96 -7.85
CA PRO A 170 -18.98 -1.57 -6.53
C PRO A 170 -17.73 -2.42 -6.35
N SER A 171 -17.00 -2.15 -5.25
CA SER A 171 -15.97 -3.04 -4.70
C SER A 171 -16.61 -4.09 -3.77
N LEU A 172 -15.80 -5.03 -3.26
CA LEU A 172 -16.30 -5.98 -2.26
C LEU A 172 -16.79 -5.27 -0.99
N GLY A 173 -16.08 -4.22 -0.55
CA GLY A 173 -16.49 -3.40 0.59
C GLY A 173 -17.81 -2.67 0.36
N THR A 174 -18.02 -2.10 -0.82
CA THR A 174 -19.28 -1.46 -1.21
C THR A 174 -20.43 -2.47 -1.24
N LEU A 175 -20.20 -3.67 -1.77
CA LEU A 175 -21.22 -4.74 -1.78
C LEU A 175 -21.62 -5.17 -0.37
N ILE A 176 -20.65 -5.31 0.55
CA ILE A 176 -20.92 -5.63 1.95
C ILE A 176 -21.73 -4.52 2.60
N ARG A 177 -21.43 -3.25 2.33
CA ARG A 177 -22.21 -2.10 2.83
C ARG A 177 -23.64 -2.15 2.35
N VAL A 178 -23.86 -2.26 1.03
CA VAL A 178 -25.23 -2.34 0.48
C VAL A 178 -25.98 -3.53 1.04
N GLY A 179 -25.32 -4.69 1.16
CA GLY A 179 -25.94 -5.88 1.75
C GLY A 179 -26.31 -5.70 3.22
N ASN A 180 -25.56 -4.91 3.98
CA ASN A 180 -25.84 -4.64 5.39
C ASN A 180 -27.20 -3.97 5.60
N ASP A 181 -27.64 -3.14 4.66
CA ASP A 181 -28.95 -2.47 4.73
C ASP A 181 -30.12 -3.47 4.63
N PHE A 182 -29.88 -4.64 4.00
CA PHE A 182 -30.86 -5.72 3.84
C PHE A 182 -30.72 -6.84 4.88
N LEU A 183 -29.75 -6.77 5.77
CA LEU A 183 -29.44 -7.86 6.72
C LEU A 183 -30.64 -8.20 7.61
N PHE A 184 -31.33 -7.16 8.12
CA PHE A 184 -32.49 -7.30 8.99
C PHE A 184 -33.80 -7.59 8.24
N SER A 185 -33.79 -7.47 6.91
CA SER A 185 -34.93 -7.85 6.06
C SER A 185 -34.94 -9.35 5.73
N GLY A 186 -34.01 -10.12 6.28
CA GLY A 186 -33.86 -11.54 6.05
C GLY A 186 -32.98 -11.93 4.85
N GLU A 187 -32.49 -10.95 4.08
CA GLU A 187 -31.65 -11.18 2.88
C GLU A 187 -30.15 -11.17 3.21
N TRP A 188 -29.77 -11.90 4.25
CA TRP A 188 -28.40 -11.97 4.79
C TRP A 188 -27.34 -12.36 3.76
N TRP A 189 -27.72 -13.14 2.74
CA TRP A 189 -26.77 -13.61 1.69
C TRP A 189 -26.16 -12.47 0.88
N ILE A 190 -26.82 -11.30 0.79
CA ILE A 190 -26.32 -10.13 0.06
C ILE A 190 -25.04 -9.59 0.72
N THR A 191 -24.89 -9.70 2.03
CA THR A 191 -23.71 -9.34 2.80
C THR A 191 -22.69 -10.47 2.89
N VAL A 192 -23.18 -11.68 3.17
CA VAL A 192 -22.31 -12.82 3.51
C VAL A 192 -21.49 -13.30 2.32
N PHE A 193 -22.06 -13.40 1.12
CA PHE A 193 -21.29 -13.87 -0.05
C PHE A 193 -20.16 -12.91 -0.46
N PRO A 194 -20.33 -11.58 -0.56
CA PRO A 194 -19.21 -10.68 -0.76
C PRO A 194 -18.19 -10.72 0.37
N GLY A 195 -18.63 -10.91 1.63
CA GLY A 195 -17.75 -11.09 2.79
C GLY A 195 -16.88 -12.32 2.66
N ILE A 196 -17.46 -13.48 2.28
CA ILE A 196 -16.69 -14.71 2.01
C ILE A 196 -15.71 -14.48 0.85
N ALA A 197 -16.14 -13.82 -0.22
CA ALA A 197 -15.27 -13.52 -1.35
C ALA A 197 -14.07 -12.65 -0.94
N LEU A 198 -14.28 -11.66 -0.06
CA LEU A 198 -13.21 -10.83 0.50
C LEU A 198 -12.22 -11.68 1.32
N VAL A 199 -12.71 -12.55 2.19
CA VAL A 199 -11.86 -13.44 2.99
C VAL A 199 -11.04 -14.36 2.08
N VAL A 200 -11.67 -15.00 1.09
CA VAL A 200 -10.97 -15.87 0.13
C VAL A 200 -9.91 -15.09 -0.66
N LEU A 201 -10.23 -13.88 -1.12
CA LEU A 201 -9.29 -13.02 -1.83
C LEU A 201 -8.06 -12.69 -0.97
N VAL A 202 -8.29 -12.22 0.26
CA VAL A 202 -7.22 -11.85 1.20
C VAL A 202 -6.34 -13.05 1.55
N LEU A 203 -6.94 -14.21 1.84
CA LEU A 203 -6.19 -15.44 2.12
C LEU A 203 -5.37 -15.88 0.90
N SER A 204 -5.95 -15.84 -0.30
CA SER A 204 -5.24 -16.21 -1.54
C SER A 204 -4.03 -15.30 -1.78
N VAL A 205 -4.19 -13.98 -1.57
CA VAL A 205 -3.10 -13.01 -1.71
C VAL A 205 -2.02 -13.24 -0.67
N ASN A 206 -2.37 -13.53 0.58
CA ASN A 206 -1.40 -13.83 1.65
C ASN A 206 -0.62 -15.12 1.33
N LEU A 207 -1.30 -16.21 0.95
CA LEU A 207 -0.64 -17.47 0.58
C LEU A 207 0.29 -17.30 -0.63
N LEU A 208 -0.13 -16.54 -1.65
CA LEU A 208 0.72 -16.21 -2.78
C LEU A 208 1.93 -15.38 -2.34
N GLY A 209 1.73 -14.45 -1.41
CA GLY A 209 2.79 -13.63 -0.84
C GLY A 209 3.84 -14.46 -0.09
N ASP A 210 3.40 -15.40 0.73
CA ASP A 210 4.28 -16.29 1.47
C ASP A 210 5.07 -17.20 0.52
N TRP A 211 4.42 -17.74 -0.49
CA TRP A 211 5.09 -18.53 -1.52
C TRP A 211 6.15 -17.70 -2.30
N LEU A 212 5.82 -16.47 -2.69
CA LEU A 212 6.76 -15.56 -3.35
C LEU A 212 7.96 -15.23 -2.46
N ARG A 213 7.72 -15.00 -1.17
CA ARG A 213 8.79 -14.78 -0.19
C ARG A 213 9.75 -15.94 -0.12
N ASP A 214 9.24 -17.18 -0.04
CA ASP A 214 10.05 -18.40 0.03
C ASP A 214 10.80 -18.64 -1.29
N ALA A 215 10.15 -18.45 -2.42
CA ALA A 215 10.73 -18.60 -3.74
C ALA A 215 11.85 -17.57 -4.03
N LEU A 216 11.74 -16.36 -3.49
CA LEU A 216 12.71 -15.27 -3.67
C LEU A 216 13.83 -15.28 -2.61
N ASN A 217 13.76 -16.16 -1.61
CA ASN A 217 14.77 -16.23 -0.54
C ASN A 217 15.97 -17.07 -0.98
N PRO A 218 17.15 -16.44 -1.27
CA PRO A 218 18.33 -17.18 -1.73
C PRO A 218 18.98 -18.07 -0.66
N LYS A 219 18.55 -17.95 0.62
CA LYS A 219 19.08 -18.78 1.73
C LYS A 219 18.41 -20.16 1.83
N LEU A 220 17.34 -20.38 1.08
CA LEU A 220 16.61 -21.67 1.04
C LEU A 220 16.99 -22.49 -0.21
N ARG A 221 17.88 -22.00 -1.03
CA ARG A 221 18.53 -22.68 -2.14
C ARG A 221 20.00 -22.99 -1.79
#